data_2e17b15c4010e6827a1057217b643b14
#
_entry.id   2e17b15c4010e6827a1057217b643b14
#
_cell.length_a   1.000
_cell.length_b   1.000
_cell.length_c   1.000
_cell.angle_alpha   90.00
_cell.angle_beta   90.00
_cell.angle_gamma   90.00
#
_symmetry.space_group_name_H-M   'P 1'
#
loop_
_entity.id
_entity.type
_entity.pdbx_description
1 polymer ?
#
loop_
_entity_poly.entity_id
_entity_poly.type
_entity_poly.pdbx_seq_one_letter_code
_entity_poly.pdbx_strand_id
1 'polypeptide(L)'
;ERAAHELLHVQPVPPALRLFDAGVGDGSVLSYLLRATHQKFPTIPFFVVGKEISLEDVRLCLDNLPDRFAEHPASVICITNLFYNEAPWLMPGNMAAAAALNWHEISLQGSSAQEYGEQLRAIDKILVDGWEVKVSEKTGNPRYVRPSVLVIFREDNRFLLDSVIPRRGQVSGDYDLIVAAQPWRARMSAQFKVEKVLAPLIRSLGPGGRLLAVQSA
;
A
#
# COMPACT_ATOMS: atom_id res chain seq x y z
N GLU A 1 15.64 -2.27 9.08
CA GLU A 1 17.02 -1.97 8.62
C GLU A 1 17.25 -2.45 7.17
N ARG A 2 16.98 -3.74 6.83
CA ARG A 2 17.26 -4.29 5.49
C ARG A 2 16.51 -3.54 4.37
N ALA A 3 15.22 -3.26 4.54
CA ALA A 3 14.43 -2.53 3.56
C ALA A 3 14.96 -1.11 3.33
N ALA A 4 15.38 -0.42 4.40
CA ALA A 4 16.01 0.89 4.26
C ALA A 4 17.37 0.84 3.53
N HIS A 5 18.11 -0.26 3.69
CA HIS A 5 19.36 -0.47 2.96
C HIS A 5 19.11 -0.62 1.45
N GLU A 6 18.03 -1.29 1.03
CA GLU A 6 17.66 -1.42 -0.38
C GLU A 6 17.38 -0.05 -1.04
N LEU A 7 16.93 0.95 -0.27
CA LEU A 7 16.74 2.32 -0.77
C LEU A 7 18.04 2.93 -1.33
N LEU A 8 19.23 2.48 -0.87
CA LEU A 8 20.50 2.98 -1.37
C LEU A 8 20.69 2.71 -2.87
N HIS A 9 20.01 1.73 -3.39
CA HIS A 9 20.09 1.28 -4.78
C HIS A 9 18.90 1.73 -5.63
N VAL A 10 17.92 2.42 -5.03
CA VAL A 10 16.75 2.92 -5.74
C VAL A 10 17.09 4.22 -6.47
N GLN A 11 16.68 4.31 -7.72
CA GLN A 11 16.78 5.51 -8.56
C GLN A 11 15.36 5.90 -9.01
N PRO A 12 14.68 6.78 -8.26
CA PRO A 12 13.29 7.14 -8.54
C PRO A 12 13.11 7.73 -9.93
N VAL A 13 12.06 7.30 -10.63
CA VAL A 13 11.67 7.85 -11.92
C VAL A 13 10.49 8.81 -11.71
N PRO A 14 10.56 10.06 -12.21
CA PRO A 14 9.40 10.98 -12.09
C PRO A 14 8.09 10.35 -12.58
N PRO A 15 6.94 10.73 -12.00
CA PRO A 15 6.75 11.88 -11.11
C PRO A 15 6.94 11.58 -9.62
N ALA A 16 7.15 10.34 -9.19
CA ALA A 16 7.24 9.96 -7.77
C ALA A 16 8.13 8.74 -7.55
N LEU A 17 8.71 8.62 -6.37
CA LEU A 17 9.22 7.35 -5.87
C LEU A 17 8.06 6.43 -5.53
N ARG A 18 8.07 5.19 -6.05
CA ARG A 18 6.95 4.24 -5.98
C ARG A 18 7.31 3.05 -5.09
N LEU A 19 6.60 2.92 -3.97
CA LEU A 19 6.81 1.85 -3.00
C LEU A 19 5.57 0.94 -2.93
N PHE A 20 5.80 -0.35 -2.78
CA PHE A 20 4.74 -1.32 -2.51
C PHE A 20 5.08 -2.16 -1.28
N ASP A 21 4.18 -2.20 -0.30
CA ASP A 21 4.25 -3.10 0.85
C ASP A 21 3.19 -4.20 0.71
N ALA A 22 3.65 -5.44 0.53
CA ALA A 22 2.83 -6.60 0.22
C ALA A 22 2.17 -7.26 1.45
N GLY A 23 2.23 -6.64 2.58
CA GLY A 23 1.62 -7.09 3.84
C GLY A 23 1.95 -6.09 4.94
N VAL A 24 1.20 -4.99 4.96
CA VAL A 24 1.49 -3.84 5.82
C VAL A 24 1.44 -4.19 7.31
N GLY A 25 0.55 -5.14 7.70
CA GLY A 25 0.30 -5.43 9.09
C GLY A 25 -0.10 -4.16 9.86
N ASP A 26 0.47 -3.98 11.03
CA ASP A 26 0.24 -2.79 11.89
C ASP A 26 0.85 -1.48 11.34
N GLY A 27 1.52 -1.52 10.20
CA GLY A 27 2.16 -0.35 9.59
C GLY A 27 3.53 0.04 10.16
N SER A 28 4.06 -0.67 11.14
CA SER A 28 5.34 -0.33 11.77
C SER A 28 6.50 -0.36 10.77
N VAL A 29 6.56 -1.40 9.93
CA VAL A 29 7.60 -1.54 8.89
C VAL A 29 7.43 -0.45 7.84
N LEU A 30 6.21 -0.20 7.38
CA LEU A 30 5.90 0.84 6.41
C LEU A 30 6.28 2.22 6.95
N SER A 31 5.89 2.56 8.18
CA SER A 31 6.21 3.84 8.82
C SER A 31 7.73 4.06 8.93
N TYR A 32 8.48 3.02 9.33
CA TYR A 32 9.95 3.09 9.34
C TYR A 32 10.53 3.29 7.93
N LEU A 33 10.01 2.56 6.94
CA LEU A 33 10.47 2.69 5.55
C LEU A 33 10.21 4.09 4.99
N LEU A 34 9.04 4.66 5.25
CA LEU A 34 8.68 6.02 4.81
C LEU A 34 9.62 7.07 5.43
N ARG A 35 9.95 6.94 6.72
CA ARG A 35 10.94 7.83 7.37
C ARG A 35 12.32 7.71 6.72
N ALA A 36 12.81 6.50 6.49
CA ALA A 36 14.09 6.27 5.83
C ALA A 36 14.09 6.80 4.39
N THR A 37 12.95 6.67 3.70
CA THR A 37 12.76 7.20 2.34
C THR A 37 12.79 8.73 2.34
N HIS A 38 12.11 9.37 3.28
CA HIS A 38 12.14 10.83 3.45
C HIS A 38 13.56 11.34 3.70
N GLN A 39 14.32 10.69 4.58
CA GLN A 39 15.69 11.08 4.86
C GLN A 39 16.58 11.05 3.62
N LYS A 40 16.35 10.10 2.73
CA LYS A 40 17.14 9.96 1.50
C LYS A 40 16.61 10.81 0.33
N PHE A 41 15.30 10.96 0.22
CA PHE A 41 14.63 11.63 -0.90
C PHE A 41 13.64 12.70 -0.40
N PRO A 42 14.11 13.75 0.31
CA PRO A 42 13.23 14.69 1.02
C PRO A 42 12.33 15.52 0.10
N THR A 43 12.67 15.63 -1.19
CA THR A 43 11.96 16.49 -2.15
C THR A 43 11.22 15.74 -3.24
N ILE A 44 11.34 14.40 -3.29
CA ILE A 44 10.70 13.57 -4.31
C ILE A 44 9.32 13.16 -3.79
N PRO A 45 8.23 13.37 -4.54
CA PRO A 45 6.92 12.88 -4.15
C PRO A 45 6.89 11.37 -3.97
N PHE A 46 6.09 10.85 -3.04
CA PHE A 46 5.92 9.42 -2.81
C PHE A 46 4.57 8.93 -3.31
N PHE A 47 4.58 7.82 -4.04
CA PHE A 47 3.43 6.99 -4.31
C PHE A 47 3.60 5.65 -3.61
N VAL A 48 2.79 5.37 -2.62
CA VAL A 48 2.92 4.19 -1.76
C VAL A 48 1.65 3.38 -1.80
N VAL A 49 1.78 2.07 -2.01
CA VAL A 49 0.65 1.15 -1.91
C VAL A 49 0.94 0.12 -0.83
N GLY A 50 0.06 0.04 0.14
CA GLY A 50 0.06 -0.97 1.19
C GLY A 50 -1.10 -1.94 1.01
N LYS A 51 -0.80 -3.24 0.97
CA LYS A 51 -1.83 -4.28 0.93
C LYS A 51 -2.05 -4.85 2.33
N GLU A 52 -3.30 -4.82 2.81
CA GLU A 52 -3.69 -5.48 4.05
C GLU A 52 -5.15 -5.95 3.98
N ILE A 53 -5.42 -7.17 4.46
CA ILE A 53 -6.76 -7.76 4.45
C ILE A 53 -7.43 -7.75 5.84
N SER A 54 -6.64 -7.60 6.89
CA SER A 54 -7.10 -7.51 8.26
C SER A 54 -7.60 -6.10 8.56
N LEU A 55 -8.85 -5.97 8.97
CA LEU A 55 -9.42 -4.69 9.40
C LEU A 55 -8.65 -4.09 10.58
N GLU A 56 -8.27 -4.93 11.54
CA GLU A 56 -7.54 -4.50 12.74
C GLU A 56 -6.16 -3.96 12.39
N ASP A 57 -5.43 -4.68 11.53
CA ASP A 57 -4.11 -4.24 11.09
C ASP A 57 -4.18 -2.93 10.27
N VAL A 58 -5.22 -2.75 9.44
CA VAL A 58 -5.43 -1.48 8.73
C VAL A 58 -5.67 -0.33 9.70
N ARG A 59 -6.46 -0.52 10.77
CA ARG A 59 -6.66 0.50 11.80
C ARG A 59 -5.33 0.90 12.45
N LEU A 60 -4.54 -0.09 12.88
CA LEU A 60 -3.22 0.14 13.46
C LEU A 60 -2.26 0.82 12.47
N CYS A 61 -2.29 0.40 11.21
CA CYS A 61 -1.51 1.04 10.16
C CYS A 61 -1.87 2.52 10.00
N LEU A 62 -3.16 2.84 9.93
CA LEU A 62 -3.62 4.23 9.80
C LEU A 62 -3.24 5.08 11.01
N ASP A 63 -3.22 4.54 12.23
CA ASP A 63 -2.73 5.25 13.42
C ASP A 63 -1.22 5.57 13.37
N ASN A 64 -0.44 4.84 12.57
CA ASN A 64 0.99 5.05 12.36
C ASN A 64 1.35 6.02 11.21
N LEU A 65 0.36 6.49 10.43
CA LEU A 65 0.60 7.35 9.27
C LEU A 65 0.59 8.86 9.54
N PRO A 66 -0.08 9.44 10.55
CA PRO A 66 -0.19 10.89 10.73
C PRO A 66 1.15 11.62 10.74
N ASP A 67 2.13 11.09 11.48
CA ASP A 67 3.50 11.64 11.53
C ASP A 67 4.19 11.57 10.15
N ARG A 68 3.87 10.56 9.36
CA ARG A 68 4.48 10.40 8.02
C ARG A 68 3.96 11.44 7.04
N PHE A 69 2.66 11.79 7.11
CA PHE A 69 2.09 12.90 6.34
C PHE A 69 2.61 14.27 6.79
N ALA A 70 2.86 14.44 8.10
CA ALA A 70 3.47 15.67 8.63
C ALA A 70 4.94 15.80 8.18
N GLU A 71 5.71 14.70 8.23
CA GLU A 71 7.13 14.68 7.89
C GLU A 71 7.37 14.80 6.38
N HIS A 72 6.53 14.16 5.54
CA HIS A 72 6.65 14.20 4.07
C HIS A 72 5.30 14.57 3.43
N PRO A 73 5.01 15.87 3.29
CA PRO A 73 3.71 16.36 2.78
C PRO A 73 3.38 15.88 1.36
N ALA A 74 4.39 15.67 0.52
CA ALA A 74 4.24 15.22 -0.86
C ALA A 74 4.09 13.69 -0.95
N SER A 75 3.19 13.11 -0.12
CA SER A 75 2.91 11.68 -0.12
C SER A 75 1.49 11.36 -0.55
N VAL A 76 1.36 10.34 -1.42
CA VAL A 76 0.10 9.64 -1.68
C VAL A 76 0.26 8.22 -1.15
N ILE A 77 -0.56 7.83 -0.17
CA ILE A 77 -0.55 6.50 0.44
C ILE A 77 -1.88 5.81 0.15
N CYS A 78 -1.81 4.66 -0.52
CA CYS A 78 -2.97 3.84 -0.82
C CYS A 78 -2.97 2.61 0.07
N ILE A 79 -4.10 2.28 0.70
CA ILE A 79 -4.29 1.02 1.43
C ILE A 79 -5.37 0.22 0.72
N THR A 80 -5.12 -1.08 0.51
CA THR A 80 -6.04 -1.93 -0.23
C THR A 80 -6.12 -3.35 0.33
N ASN A 81 -7.31 -3.98 0.22
CA ASN A 81 -7.53 -5.38 0.57
C ASN A 81 -7.43 -6.34 -0.64
N LEU A 82 -7.05 -5.84 -1.79
CA LEU A 82 -6.94 -6.61 -3.04
C LEU A 82 -5.90 -7.75 -2.94
N PHE A 83 -6.02 -8.75 -3.80
CA PHE A 83 -5.05 -9.85 -3.87
C PHE A 83 -3.71 -9.38 -4.46
N TYR A 84 -2.64 -10.17 -4.28
CA TYR A 84 -1.30 -9.83 -4.77
C TYR A 84 -1.19 -9.60 -6.28
N ASN A 85 -2.08 -10.21 -7.07
CA ASN A 85 -2.16 -10.02 -8.52
C ASN A 85 -3.06 -8.85 -8.94
N GLU A 86 -3.62 -8.11 -7.99
CA GLU A 86 -4.55 -7.01 -8.16
C GLU A 86 -4.04 -5.73 -7.49
N ALA A 87 -3.53 -5.86 -6.27
CA ALA A 87 -3.12 -4.75 -5.41
C ALA A 87 -2.07 -3.81 -6.05
N PRO A 88 -1.04 -4.29 -6.77
CA PRO A 88 -0.08 -3.39 -7.41
C PRO A 88 -0.70 -2.45 -8.44
N TRP A 89 -1.82 -2.83 -9.03
CA TRP A 89 -2.55 -2.02 -10.02
C TRP A 89 -3.81 -1.36 -9.46
N LEU A 90 -4.08 -1.55 -8.17
CA LEU A 90 -5.29 -1.07 -7.46
C LEU A 90 -6.60 -1.41 -8.22
N MET A 91 -6.62 -2.58 -8.88
CA MET A 91 -7.72 -3.00 -9.73
C MET A 91 -8.00 -4.51 -9.59
N PRO A 92 -9.24 -4.91 -9.29
CA PRO A 92 -9.62 -6.32 -9.29
C PRO A 92 -9.46 -6.98 -10.66
N GLY A 93 -9.10 -8.27 -10.64
CA GLY A 93 -8.79 -9.03 -11.85
C GLY A 93 -10.00 -9.47 -12.69
N ASN A 94 -11.24 -9.21 -12.25
CA ASN A 94 -12.45 -9.54 -13.00
C ASN A 94 -13.43 -8.36 -13.06
N MET A 95 -14.24 -8.30 -14.09
CA MET A 95 -15.14 -7.17 -14.37
C MET A 95 -16.18 -6.93 -13.26
N ALA A 96 -16.74 -7.99 -12.67
CA ALA A 96 -17.76 -7.85 -11.63
C ALA A 96 -17.15 -7.23 -10.35
N ALA A 97 -15.99 -7.71 -9.91
CA ALA A 97 -15.28 -7.13 -8.79
C ALA A 97 -14.77 -5.71 -9.12
N ALA A 98 -14.30 -5.48 -10.34
CA ALA A 98 -13.90 -4.14 -10.77
C ALA A 98 -15.07 -3.14 -10.74
N ALA A 99 -16.26 -3.56 -11.15
CA ALA A 99 -17.47 -2.73 -11.05
C ALA A 99 -17.86 -2.44 -9.58
N ALA A 100 -17.64 -3.42 -8.69
CA ALA A 100 -17.94 -3.33 -7.26
C ALA A 100 -16.81 -2.70 -6.42
N LEU A 101 -15.74 -2.21 -7.04
CA LEU A 101 -14.61 -1.62 -6.33
C LEU A 101 -15.01 -0.36 -5.57
N ASN A 102 -14.87 -0.41 -4.25
CA ASN A 102 -14.96 0.76 -3.38
C ASN A 102 -13.66 1.56 -3.50
N TRP A 103 -13.78 2.77 -4.03
CA TRP A 103 -12.65 3.69 -4.19
C TRP A 103 -12.92 4.96 -3.39
N HIS A 104 -12.11 5.20 -2.36
CA HIS A 104 -12.27 6.34 -1.47
C HIS A 104 -11.02 7.22 -1.50
N GLU A 105 -11.19 8.48 -1.82
CA GLU A 105 -10.16 9.50 -1.67
C GLU A 105 -10.34 10.21 -0.34
N ILE A 106 -9.30 10.21 0.48
CA ILE A 106 -9.23 10.83 1.80
C ILE A 106 -8.24 11.98 1.71
N SER A 107 -8.76 13.16 1.62
CA SER A 107 -8.00 14.41 1.52
C SER A 107 -7.83 15.01 2.91
N LEU A 108 -6.64 14.90 3.49
CA LEU A 108 -6.32 15.36 4.84
C LEU A 108 -6.20 16.88 4.87
N GLN A 109 -6.98 17.50 5.76
CA GLN A 109 -6.97 18.94 6.01
C GLN A 109 -6.12 19.27 7.26
N GLY A 110 -5.62 20.49 7.34
CA GLY A 110 -4.84 20.95 8.48
C GLY A 110 -3.33 20.86 8.26
N SER A 111 -2.56 20.97 9.34
CA SER A 111 -1.10 21.09 9.26
C SER A 111 -0.34 20.25 10.30
N SER A 112 -1.05 19.51 11.16
CA SER A 112 -0.46 18.73 12.24
C SER A 112 -0.79 17.24 12.15
N ALA A 113 0.11 16.41 12.67
CA ALA A 113 -0.12 14.97 12.78
C ALA A 113 -1.37 14.65 13.61
N GLN A 114 -1.69 15.46 14.64
CA GLN A 114 -2.89 15.28 15.45
C GLN A 114 -4.16 15.42 14.58
N GLU A 115 -4.27 16.49 13.79
CA GLU A 115 -5.43 16.73 12.90
C GLU A 115 -5.57 15.61 11.87
N TYR A 116 -4.47 15.12 11.30
CA TYR A 116 -4.49 13.99 10.37
C TYR A 116 -4.96 12.70 11.06
N GLY A 117 -4.48 12.43 12.28
CA GLY A 117 -4.90 11.26 13.05
C GLY A 117 -6.38 11.27 13.40
N GLU A 118 -6.95 12.42 13.75
CA GLU A 118 -8.39 12.58 14.01
C GLU A 118 -9.22 12.26 12.76
N GLN A 119 -8.80 12.74 11.59
CA GLN A 119 -9.47 12.49 10.32
C GLN A 119 -9.35 11.01 9.89
N LEU A 120 -8.18 10.39 10.06
CA LEU A 120 -7.99 8.96 9.76
C LEU A 120 -8.80 8.05 10.68
N ARG A 121 -9.00 8.40 11.95
CA ARG A 121 -9.90 7.67 12.85
C ARG A 121 -11.38 7.87 12.48
N ALA A 122 -11.75 9.02 11.96
CA ALA A 122 -13.12 9.31 11.57
C ALA A 122 -13.64 8.47 10.39
N ILE A 123 -12.75 7.84 9.59
CA ILE A 123 -13.15 6.97 8.46
C ILE A 123 -13.47 5.53 8.88
N ASP A 124 -13.53 5.19 10.16
CA ASP A 124 -13.72 3.81 10.65
C ASP A 124 -14.92 3.10 10.00
N LYS A 125 -16.00 3.80 9.76
CA LYS A 125 -17.15 3.23 9.05
C LYS A 125 -16.81 2.76 7.63
N ILE A 126 -15.99 3.51 6.90
CA ILE A 126 -15.49 3.13 5.56
C ILE A 126 -14.65 1.85 5.67
N LEU A 127 -13.83 1.74 6.72
CA LEU A 127 -13.01 0.56 6.96
C LEU A 127 -13.87 -0.68 7.24
N VAL A 128 -14.84 -0.58 8.15
CA VAL A 128 -15.76 -1.68 8.49
C VAL A 128 -16.50 -2.16 7.24
N ASP A 129 -17.04 -1.25 6.44
CA ASP A 129 -17.77 -1.58 5.22
C ASP A 129 -16.88 -2.16 4.14
N GLY A 130 -15.61 -1.73 4.05
CA GLY A 130 -14.66 -2.10 3.00
C GLY A 130 -13.83 -3.35 3.30
N TRP A 131 -13.51 -3.62 4.57
CA TRP A 131 -12.61 -4.71 4.99
C TRP A 131 -13.32 -5.93 5.57
N GLU A 132 -14.59 -6.15 5.24
CA GLU A 132 -15.26 -7.41 5.53
C GLU A 132 -14.56 -8.56 4.81
N VAL A 133 -14.27 -9.65 5.54
CA VAL A 133 -13.61 -10.84 4.99
C VAL A 133 -14.47 -12.08 5.13
N LYS A 134 -14.35 -12.98 4.16
CA LYS A 134 -14.87 -14.36 4.21
C LYS A 134 -13.71 -15.34 4.12
N VAL A 135 -13.84 -16.47 4.80
CA VAL A 135 -12.87 -17.56 4.72
C VAL A 135 -13.22 -18.44 3.53
N SER A 136 -12.24 -18.72 2.67
CA SER A 136 -12.43 -19.66 1.55
C SER A 136 -12.57 -21.08 2.07
N GLU A 137 -13.66 -21.75 1.75
CA GLU A 137 -13.89 -23.16 2.12
C GLU A 137 -12.82 -24.10 1.53
N LYS A 138 -12.30 -23.79 0.34
CA LYS A 138 -11.29 -24.60 -0.35
C LYS A 138 -9.88 -24.46 0.24
N THR A 139 -9.50 -23.28 0.71
CA THR A 139 -8.09 -22.98 1.07
C THR A 139 -7.91 -22.51 2.50
N GLY A 140 -8.99 -22.20 3.22
CA GLY A 140 -8.92 -21.59 4.56
C GLY A 140 -8.33 -20.18 4.57
N ASN A 141 -8.08 -19.57 3.42
CA ASN A 141 -7.52 -18.22 3.33
C ASN A 141 -8.62 -17.16 3.39
N PRO A 142 -8.34 -16.02 4.02
CA PRO A 142 -9.25 -14.88 4.01
C PRO A 142 -9.35 -14.32 2.58
N ARG A 143 -10.55 -13.88 2.23
CA ARG A 143 -10.86 -13.20 0.97
C ARG A 143 -11.70 -11.97 1.28
N TYR A 144 -11.44 -10.87 0.63
CA TYR A 144 -12.31 -9.71 0.75
C TYR A 144 -13.73 -10.02 0.25
N VAL A 145 -14.72 -9.45 0.88
CA VAL A 145 -16.13 -9.47 0.40
C VAL A 145 -16.32 -8.38 -0.63
N ARG A 146 -15.76 -7.20 -0.36
CA ARG A 146 -15.76 -6.03 -1.26
C ARG A 146 -14.33 -5.61 -1.54
N PRO A 147 -13.93 -5.50 -2.83
CA PRO A 147 -12.65 -4.93 -3.17
C PRO A 147 -12.63 -3.45 -2.77
N SER A 148 -11.61 -3.02 -2.04
CA SER A 148 -11.56 -1.66 -1.49
C SER A 148 -10.17 -1.06 -1.64
N VAL A 149 -10.14 0.23 -1.96
CA VAL A 149 -8.95 1.07 -2.06
C VAL A 149 -9.22 2.38 -1.33
N LEU A 150 -8.33 2.74 -0.41
CA LEU A 150 -8.23 4.08 0.16
C LEU A 150 -7.06 4.78 -0.51
N VAL A 151 -7.26 6.02 -0.94
CA VAL A 151 -6.21 6.90 -1.46
C VAL A 151 -6.12 8.08 -0.52
N ILE A 152 -5.01 8.22 0.19
CA ILE A 152 -4.83 9.20 1.26
C ILE A 152 -3.72 10.16 0.86
N PHE A 153 -3.99 11.45 0.93
CA PHE A 153 -3.02 12.51 0.65
C PHE A 153 -3.41 13.80 1.36
N ARG A 154 -2.50 14.76 1.45
CA ARG A 154 -2.78 16.07 2.02
C ARG A 154 -3.40 17.00 0.98
N GLU A 155 -4.48 17.70 1.35
CA GLU A 155 -5.19 18.62 0.46
C GLU A 155 -4.32 19.80 0.01
N ASP A 156 -3.51 20.35 0.90
CA ASP A 156 -2.61 21.45 0.58
C ASP A 156 -1.51 21.09 -0.43
N ASN A 157 -1.30 19.79 -0.69
CA ASN A 157 -0.36 19.28 -1.70
C ASN A 157 -1.06 18.68 -2.93
N ARG A 158 -2.40 18.75 -3.03
CA ARG A 158 -3.18 18.16 -4.14
C ARG A 158 -2.66 18.59 -5.51
N PHE A 159 -2.38 19.88 -5.70
CA PHE A 159 -1.90 20.40 -6.98
C PHE A 159 -0.53 19.81 -7.37
N LEU A 160 0.40 19.75 -6.43
CA LEU A 160 1.71 19.13 -6.62
C LEU A 160 1.59 17.63 -6.94
N LEU A 161 0.62 16.97 -6.33
CA LEU A 161 0.41 15.52 -6.42
C LEU A 161 -0.56 15.12 -7.54
N ASP A 162 -1.06 16.01 -8.38
CA ASP A 162 -2.07 15.69 -9.40
C ASP A 162 -1.64 14.56 -10.35
N SER A 163 -0.36 14.51 -10.71
CA SER A 163 0.21 13.43 -11.53
C SER A 163 0.58 12.17 -10.75
N VAL A 164 0.49 12.20 -9.41
CA VAL A 164 0.85 11.09 -8.50
C VAL A 164 -0.40 10.44 -7.91
N ILE A 165 -1.46 11.23 -7.63
CA ILE A 165 -2.73 10.72 -7.13
C ILE A 165 -3.30 9.72 -8.15
N PRO A 166 -3.48 8.44 -7.77
CA PRO A 166 -3.90 7.42 -8.71
C PRO A 166 -5.36 7.62 -9.12
N ARG A 167 -5.64 7.37 -10.38
CA ARG A 167 -7.02 7.33 -10.89
C ARG A 167 -7.44 5.88 -11.09
N ARG A 168 -8.68 5.57 -10.74
CA ARG A 168 -9.25 4.23 -10.89
C ARG A 168 -9.01 3.69 -12.31
N GLY A 169 -8.38 2.52 -12.41
CA GLY A 169 -8.09 1.86 -13.69
C GLY A 169 -6.90 2.42 -14.48
N GLN A 170 -6.11 3.34 -13.90
CA GLN A 170 -4.98 3.96 -14.58
C GLN A 170 -3.63 3.76 -13.84
N VAL A 171 -3.56 2.84 -12.89
CA VAL A 171 -2.34 2.55 -12.15
C VAL A 171 -1.50 1.52 -12.92
N SER A 172 -0.28 1.88 -13.26
CA SER A 172 0.63 1.05 -14.08
C SER A 172 1.43 0.02 -13.28
N GLY A 173 1.53 0.15 -11.96
CA GLY A 173 2.55 -0.55 -11.18
C GLY A 173 3.85 0.23 -11.22
N ASP A 174 4.92 -0.32 -11.81
CA ASP A 174 6.24 0.30 -11.98
C ASP A 174 6.91 0.73 -10.67
N TYR A 175 6.87 -0.16 -9.66
CA TYR A 175 7.43 0.12 -8.34
C TYR A 175 8.95 0.10 -8.33
N ASP A 176 9.55 1.07 -7.64
CA ASP A 176 11.00 1.16 -7.42
C ASP A 176 11.46 0.19 -6.33
N LEU A 177 10.62 0.01 -5.30
CA LEU A 177 10.88 -0.96 -4.24
C LEU A 177 9.59 -1.64 -3.78
N ILE A 178 9.62 -2.95 -3.74
CA ILE A 178 8.58 -3.80 -3.15
C ILE A 178 9.13 -4.48 -1.91
N VAL A 179 8.43 -4.36 -0.79
CA VAL A 179 8.70 -5.09 0.45
C VAL A 179 7.60 -6.12 0.65
N ALA A 180 7.99 -7.37 0.85
CA ALA A 180 7.08 -8.48 1.11
C ALA A 180 7.56 -9.21 2.39
N ALA A 181 7.18 -8.66 3.55
CA ALA A 181 7.49 -9.24 4.85
C ALA A 181 6.46 -10.30 5.20
N GLN A 182 6.88 -11.57 5.25
CA GLN A 182 6.01 -12.73 5.53
C GLN A 182 4.72 -12.79 4.68
N PRO A 183 4.81 -12.68 3.35
CA PRO A 183 3.65 -12.50 2.47
C PRO A 183 2.80 -13.78 2.32
N TRP A 184 3.22 -14.89 2.93
CA TRP A 184 2.51 -16.18 2.92
C TRP A 184 2.73 -16.95 4.23
N ARG A 185 1.82 -17.88 4.50
CA ARG A 185 2.00 -18.82 5.61
C ARG A 185 3.09 -19.85 5.27
N ALA A 186 3.91 -20.27 6.24
CA ALA A 186 5.03 -21.19 6.04
C ALA A 186 4.63 -22.48 5.27
N ARG A 187 3.44 -23.03 5.58
CA ARG A 187 2.90 -24.28 5.01
C ARG A 187 2.38 -24.17 3.56
N MET A 188 2.38 -22.98 2.94
CA MET A 188 1.95 -22.85 1.55
C MET A 188 2.93 -23.52 0.60
N SER A 189 2.40 -24.14 -0.48
CA SER A 189 3.24 -24.79 -1.49
C SER A 189 4.16 -23.78 -2.21
N ALA A 190 5.32 -24.23 -2.65
CA ALA A 190 6.25 -23.41 -3.42
C ALA A 190 5.58 -22.84 -4.69
N GLN A 191 4.77 -23.65 -5.38
CA GLN A 191 4.01 -23.21 -6.55
C GLN A 191 3.09 -22.04 -6.21
N PHE A 192 2.33 -22.10 -5.10
CA PHE A 192 1.47 -20.99 -4.68
C PHE A 192 2.27 -19.74 -4.40
N LYS A 193 3.38 -19.87 -3.65
CA LYS A 193 4.25 -18.72 -3.31
C LYS A 193 4.75 -18.01 -4.56
N VAL A 194 5.19 -18.78 -5.56
CA VAL A 194 5.70 -18.23 -6.81
C VAL A 194 4.57 -17.66 -7.67
N GLU A 195 3.55 -18.43 -7.99
CA GLU A 195 2.53 -18.04 -8.98
C GLU A 195 1.57 -16.97 -8.46
N LYS A 196 1.22 -17.01 -7.17
CA LYS A 196 0.18 -16.15 -6.60
C LYS A 196 0.72 -14.94 -5.87
N VAL A 197 2.02 -14.94 -5.51
CA VAL A 197 2.63 -13.84 -4.76
C VAL A 197 3.83 -13.26 -5.52
N LEU A 198 4.92 -14.02 -5.69
CA LEU A 198 6.17 -13.46 -6.22
C LEU A 198 6.04 -13.02 -7.68
N ALA A 199 5.45 -13.84 -8.55
CA ALA A 199 5.34 -13.50 -9.96
C ALA A 199 4.49 -12.24 -10.23
N PRO A 200 3.33 -12.02 -9.58
CA PRO A 200 2.62 -10.74 -9.68
C PRO A 200 3.45 -9.56 -9.19
N LEU A 201 4.14 -9.67 -8.05
CA LEU A 201 4.96 -8.61 -7.49
C LEU A 201 6.14 -8.27 -8.41
N ILE A 202 6.84 -9.28 -8.94
CA ILE A 202 7.95 -9.07 -9.90
C ILE A 202 7.46 -8.36 -11.17
N ARG A 203 6.27 -8.72 -11.67
CA ARG A 203 5.68 -8.07 -12.85
C ARG A 203 5.29 -6.63 -12.64
N SER A 204 5.11 -6.20 -11.39
CA SER A 204 4.79 -4.81 -11.04
C SER A 204 6.00 -3.95 -10.74
N LEU A 205 7.23 -4.50 -10.83
CA LEU A 205 8.46 -3.70 -10.71
C LEU A 205 8.67 -2.85 -11.95
N GLY A 206 9.08 -1.61 -11.72
CA GLY A 206 9.63 -0.74 -12.75
C GLY A 206 11.04 -1.14 -13.19
N PRO A 207 11.58 -0.54 -14.26
CA PRO A 207 12.95 -0.75 -14.67
C PRO A 207 13.94 -0.43 -13.53
N GLY A 208 14.79 -1.40 -13.16
CA GLY A 208 15.70 -1.28 -12.02
C GLY A 208 15.07 -1.41 -10.65
N GLY A 209 13.76 -1.65 -10.59
CA GLY A 209 13.00 -1.87 -9.35
C GLY A 209 13.47 -3.11 -8.58
N ARG A 210 13.29 -3.11 -7.28
CA ARG A 210 13.81 -4.11 -6.35
C ARG A 210 12.69 -4.77 -5.54
N LEU A 211 12.76 -6.09 -5.38
CA LEU A 211 11.87 -6.86 -4.51
C LEU A 211 12.66 -7.42 -3.32
N LEU A 212 12.28 -7.04 -2.12
CA LEU A 212 12.75 -7.62 -0.87
C LEU A 212 11.67 -8.54 -0.29
N ALA A 213 11.87 -9.85 -0.38
CA ALA A 213 11.01 -10.83 0.28
C ALA A 213 11.69 -11.36 1.54
N VAL A 214 11.01 -11.26 2.68
CA VAL A 214 11.50 -11.72 3.98
C VAL A 214 10.54 -12.76 4.54
N GLN A 215 11.06 -13.92 4.91
CA GLN A 215 10.30 -14.97 5.57
C GLN A 215 11.05 -15.42 6.82
N SER A 216 10.34 -15.58 7.93
CA SER A 216 10.88 -16.29 9.10
C SER A 216 11.12 -17.76 8.77
N ALA A 217 12.20 -18.31 9.29
CA ALA A 217 12.52 -19.74 9.20
C ALA A 217 11.48 -20.60 9.92
#